data_032e1113150ee0c1a42977ec011fdfc0
#
_entry.id   032e1113150ee0c1a42977ec011fdfc0
#
_cell.length_a   1.000
_cell.length_b   1.000
_cell.length_c   1.000
_cell.angle_alpha   90.00
_cell.angle_beta   90.00
_cell.angle_gamma   90.00
#
_symmetry.space_group_name_H-M   'P 1'
#
loop_
_entity.id
_entity.type
_entity.pdbx_description
1 polymer ?
#
loop_
_entity_poly.entity_id
_entity_poly.type
_entity_poly.pdbx_seq_one_letter_code
_entity_poly.pdbx_strand_id
1 'polypeptide(L)'
;SDEFMDMLISHGVRFNWYFHYMPIGDGANVDLMLNPEQREYMIQRVREIRGFTGGKQIFCIDFQNDGEYIDGCIAGGRQYAHINPNGDVEPCVFIHYSGANIHDKSLLECLQQPLFKEYHKGQPFNGNHLRPCPMLENPQILGDMVRRSGAHSTDMQQPESPEDVFRRCRPYATRWMP
;
A
#
# COMPACT_ATOMS: atom_id res chain seq x y z
N SER A 1 -19.90 -6.47 -9.10
CA SER A 1 -21.37 -6.53 -9.21
C SER A 1 -21.96 -7.18 -7.97
N ASP A 2 -23.29 -7.05 -7.78
CA ASP A 2 -24.02 -7.70 -6.68
C ASP A 2 -24.00 -9.23 -6.83
N GLU A 3 -24.18 -9.72 -8.05
CA GLU A 3 -24.15 -11.16 -8.36
C GLU A 3 -22.83 -11.81 -7.94
N PHE A 4 -21.72 -11.12 -8.15
CA PHE A 4 -20.41 -11.62 -7.73
C PHE A 4 -20.30 -11.71 -6.21
N MET A 5 -20.75 -10.67 -5.50
CA MET A 5 -20.74 -10.67 -4.02
C MET A 5 -21.67 -11.74 -3.46
N ASP A 6 -22.85 -11.89 -4.04
CA ASP A 6 -23.84 -12.90 -3.63
C ASP A 6 -23.31 -14.33 -3.90
N MET A 7 -22.61 -14.53 -4.99
CA MET A 7 -21.91 -15.78 -5.28
C MET A 7 -20.86 -16.09 -4.21
N LEU A 8 -20.00 -15.14 -3.85
CA LEU A 8 -19.01 -15.32 -2.77
C LEU A 8 -19.67 -15.68 -1.44
N ILE A 9 -20.72 -14.96 -1.07
CA ILE A 9 -21.47 -15.20 0.18
C ILE A 9 -22.11 -16.60 0.17
N SER A 10 -22.70 -17.01 -0.95
CA SER A 10 -23.32 -18.34 -1.08
C SER A 10 -22.31 -19.49 -0.94
N HIS A 11 -21.03 -19.26 -1.29
CA HIS A 11 -19.93 -20.20 -1.08
C HIS A 11 -19.28 -20.07 0.31
N GLY A 12 -19.89 -19.33 1.23
CA GLY A 12 -19.42 -19.22 2.62
C GLY A 12 -18.33 -18.18 2.86
N VAL A 13 -17.96 -17.38 1.87
CA VAL A 13 -17.00 -16.28 2.06
C VAL A 13 -17.63 -15.23 2.96
N ARG A 14 -16.92 -14.85 4.03
CA ARG A 14 -17.35 -13.84 5.00
C ARG A 14 -16.42 -12.64 5.07
N PHE A 15 -15.28 -12.72 4.38
CA PHE A 15 -14.26 -11.70 4.35
C PHE A 15 -13.64 -11.63 2.97
N ASN A 16 -13.46 -10.42 2.44
CA ASN A 16 -12.66 -10.19 1.24
C ASN A 16 -11.78 -8.95 1.40
N TRP A 17 -10.73 -8.90 0.60
CA TRP A 17 -9.75 -7.85 0.64
C TRP A 17 -9.53 -7.30 -0.76
N TYR A 18 -9.85 -6.03 -0.98
CA TYR A 18 -9.58 -5.34 -2.23
C TYR A 18 -8.18 -4.74 -2.22
N PHE A 19 -7.43 -5.03 -3.25
CA PHE A 19 -6.15 -4.38 -3.55
C PHE A 19 -6.26 -3.70 -4.91
N HIS A 20 -5.82 -2.45 -4.97
CA HIS A 20 -5.59 -1.81 -6.25
C HIS A 20 -4.34 -2.40 -6.91
N TYR A 21 -4.31 -2.37 -8.23
CA TYR A 21 -3.09 -2.73 -8.94
C TYR A 21 -1.95 -1.78 -8.53
N MET A 22 -0.84 -2.36 -8.12
CA MET A 22 0.37 -1.65 -7.74
C MET A 22 1.40 -1.81 -8.86
N PRO A 23 1.93 -0.71 -9.43
CA PRO A 23 2.86 -0.76 -10.54
C PRO A 23 4.28 -1.04 -10.07
N ILE A 24 4.55 -2.28 -9.65
CA ILE A 24 5.84 -2.76 -9.12
C ILE A 24 6.37 -3.92 -9.96
N GLY A 25 7.68 -4.14 -9.87
CA GLY A 25 8.37 -5.23 -10.58
C GLY A 25 8.60 -4.96 -12.06
N ASP A 26 9.28 -5.90 -12.70
CA ASP A 26 9.56 -5.84 -14.13
C ASP A 26 8.28 -5.90 -14.97
N GLY A 27 8.21 -5.05 -15.99
CA GLY A 27 7.04 -4.96 -16.86
C GLY A 27 5.78 -4.36 -16.21
N ALA A 28 5.90 -3.65 -15.10
CA ALA A 28 4.77 -2.96 -14.46
C ALA A 28 4.00 -2.08 -15.46
N ASN A 29 2.72 -2.38 -15.63
CA ASN A 29 1.85 -1.66 -16.59
C ASN A 29 1.00 -0.61 -15.87
N VAL A 30 1.36 0.66 -16.03
CA VAL A 30 0.63 1.79 -15.42
C VAL A 30 -0.80 1.97 -15.93
N ASP A 31 -1.14 1.42 -17.09
CA ASP A 31 -2.49 1.49 -17.65
C ASP A 31 -3.50 0.61 -16.89
N LEU A 32 -3.01 -0.31 -16.04
CA LEU A 32 -3.83 -1.11 -15.14
C LEU A 32 -4.16 -0.40 -13.83
N MET A 33 -3.56 0.74 -13.57
CA MET A 33 -3.89 1.54 -12.38
C MET A 33 -5.29 2.14 -12.53
N LEU A 34 -6.06 2.14 -11.45
CA LEU A 34 -7.39 2.75 -11.45
C LEU A 34 -7.32 4.23 -11.80
N ASN A 35 -8.20 4.68 -12.67
CA ASN A 35 -8.42 6.12 -12.83
C ASN A 35 -9.23 6.69 -11.64
N PRO A 36 -9.34 8.02 -11.48
CA PRO A 36 -10.04 8.64 -10.35
C PRO A 36 -11.50 8.17 -10.22
N GLU A 37 -12.22 8.07 -11.32
CA GLU A 37 -13.63 7.66 -11.36
C GLU A 37 -13.80 6.21 -10.92
N GLN A 38 -12.92 5.31 -11.35
CA GLN A 38 -12.91 3.91 -10.92
C GLN A 38 -12.60 3.79 -9.44
N ARG A 39 -11.65 4.59 -8.93
CA ARG A 39 -11.29 4.58 -7.52
C ARG A 39 -12.42 5.11 -6.65
N GLU A 40 -13.05 6.20 -7.04
CA GLU A 40 -14.21 6.73 -6.33
C GLU A 40 -15.37 5.74 -6.32
N TYR A 41 -15.65 5.08 -7.45
CA TYR A 41 -16.63 4.00 -7.52
C TYR A 41 -16.31 2.87 -6.54
N MET A 42 -15.04 2.46 -6.42
CA MET A 42 -14.61 1.42 -5.46
C MET A 42 -14.90 1.85 -4.02
N ILE A 43 -14.54 3.08 -3.65
CA ILE A 43 -14.80 3.63 -2.32
C ILE A 43 -16.30 3.56 -1.99
N GLN A 44 -17.13 4.09 -2.87
CA GLN A 44 -18.59 4.09 -2.69
C GLN A 44 -19.14 2.67 -2.58
N ARG A 45 -18.70 1.79 -3.48
CA ARG A 45 -19.19 0.41 -3.53
C ARG A 45 -18.81 -0.40 -2.30
N VAL A 46 -17.60 -0.25 -1.79
CA VAL A 46 -17.16 -0.92 -0.55
C VAL A 46 -17.96 -0.40 0.66
N ARG A 47 -18.24 0.91 0.72
CA ARG A 47 -19.08 1.51 1.77
C ARG A 47 -20.52 0.98 1.72
N GLU A 48 -21.11 0.84 0.54
CA GLU A 48 -22.44 0.23 0.35
C GLU A 48 -22.48 -1.22 0.86
N ILE A 49 -21.50 -2.03 0.49
CA ILE A 49 -21.41 -3.43 0.92
C ILE A 49 -21.27 -3.54 2.44
N ARG A 50 -20.53 -2.63 3.08
CA ARG A 50 -20.36 -2.55 4.53
C ARG A 50 -21.55 -1.96 5.26
N GLY A 51 -22.51 -1.34 4.56
CA GLY A 51 -23.60 -0.54 5.14
C GLY A 51 -24.35 -1.26 6.25
N PHE A 52 -24.66 -0.53 7.34
CA PHE A 52 -25.39 -1.06 8.50
C PHE A 52 -26.84 -1.43 8.16
N THR A 53 -27.42 -0.77 7.16
CA THR A 53 -28.77 -1.04 6.66
C THR A 53 -28.69 -1.38 5.17
N GLY A 54 -28.96 -2.65 4.84
CA GLY A 54 -28.91 -3.12 3.46
C GLY A 54 -27.54 -3.56 2.96
N GLY A 55 -26.53 -3.58 3.82
CA GLY A 55 -25.22 -4.15 3.48
C GLY A 55 -25.28 -5.66 3.28
N LYS A 56 -24.23 -6.20 2.65
CA LYS A 56 -24.14 -7.64 2.42
C LYS A 56 -23.45 -8.35 3.60
N GLN A 57 -23.73 -9.64 3.76
CA GLN A 57 -23.14 -10.47 4.83
C GLN A 57 -21.69 -10.88 4.54
N ILE A 58 -20.88 -9.91 4.15
CA ILE A 58 -19.44 -10.06 3.88
C ILE A 58 -18.71 -8.81 4.33
N PHE A 59 -17.64 -8.97 5.09
CA PHE A 59 -16.78 -7.86 5.47
C PHE A 59 -15.74 -7.61 4.38
N CYS A 60 -15.65 -6.37 3.92
CA CYS A 60 -14.72 -5.95 2.88
C CYS A 60 -13.68 -4.99 3.46
N ILE A 61 -12.39 -5.24 3.20
CA ILE A 61 -11.31 -4.25 3.38
C ILE A 61 -10.96 -3.67 2.02
N ASP A 62 -10.81 -2.37 1.94
CA ASP A 62 -10.23 -1.65 0.81
C ASP A 62 -8.86 -1.09 1.23
N PHE A 63 -7.81 -1.84 0.93
CA PHE A 63 -6.48 -1.60 1.48
C PHE A 63 -5.97 -0.18 1.22
N GLN A 64 -6.21 0.37 0.05
CA GLN A 64 -5.74 1.70 -0.32
C GLN A 64 -6.68 2.84 0.09
N ASN A 65 -7.97 2.57 0.31
CA ASN A 65 -8.96 3.61 0.58
C ASN A 65 -9.42 3.65 2.05
N ASP A 66 -9.04 2.66 2.86
CA ASP A 66 -9.41 2.61 4.28
C ASP A 66 -8.49 3.46 5.19
N GLY A 67 -7.63 4.29 4.62
CA GLY A 67 -6.72 5.13 5.39
C GLY A 67 -7.39 6.05 6.41
N GLU A 68 -8.64 6.46 6.15
CA GLU A 68 -9.41 7.29 7.08
C GLU A 68 -9.81 6.55 8.38
N TYR A 69 -9.97 5.21 8.32
CA TYR A 69 -10.33 4.39 9.49
C TYR A 69 -9.12 3.97 10.33
N ILE A 70 -7.93 4.05 9.77
CA ILE A 70 -6.70 3.57 10.38
C ILE A 70 -5.63 4.67 10.52
N ASP A 71 -6.03 5.92 10.30
CA ASP A 71 -5.17 7.11 10.40
C ASP A 71 -3.94 7.02 9.46
N GLY A 72 -4.19 6.79 8.17
CA GLY A 72 -3.17 6.76 7.13
C GLY A 72 -2.70 5.36 6.75
N CYS A 73 -1.39 5.17 6.53
CA CYS A 73 -0.79 3.92 6.09
C CYS A 73 -0.38 3.03 7.28
N ILE A 74 -0.65 1.72 7.21
CA ILE A 74 -0.26 0.75 8.26
C ILE A 74 1.19 0.25 8.13
N ALA A 75 1.86 0.54 7.02
CA ALA A 75 3.18 0.00 6.66
C ALA A 75 4.33 0.57 7.53
N GLY A 76 5.54 0.07 7.26
CA GLY A 76 6.77 0.54 7.92
C GLY A 76 6.86 0.13 9.39
N GLY A 77 6.29 -1.02 9.74
CA GLY A 77 6.32 -1.55 11.12
C GLY A 77 5.32 -0.90 12.07
N ARG A 78 4.42 -0.03 11.58
CA ARG A 78 3.37 0.57 12.43
C ARG A 78 2.35 -0.48 12.86
N GLN A 79 1.77 -1.21 11.92
CA GLN A 79 0.87 -2.35 12.13
C GLN A 79 1.18 -3.51 11.18
N TYR A 80 2.04 -3.26 10.19
CA TYR A 80 2.37 -4.19 9.13
C TYR A 80 3.80 -3.96 8.64
N ALA A 81 4.48 -5.05 8.33
CA ALA A 81 5.74 -5.10 7.60
C ALA A 81 5.76 -6.36 6.74
N HIS A 82 6.64 -6.41 5.77
CA HIS A 82 6.84 -7.56 4.88
C HIS A 82 8.26 -8.10 5.06
N ILE A 83 8.41 -9.41 4.99
CA ILE A 83 9.71 -10.07 4.92
C ILE A 83 9.76 -10.81 3.59
N ASN A 84 10.70 -10.41 2.73
CA ASN A 84 10.84 -11.02 1.42
C ASN A 84 11.58 -12.37 1.51
N PRO A 85 11.63 -13.18 0.44
CA PRO A 85 12.32 -14.48 0.44
C PRO A 85 13.81 -14.43 0.78
N ASN A 86 14.48 -13.29 0.59
CA ASN A 86 15.89 -13.10 0.96
C ASN A 86 16.07 -12.70 2.44
N GLY A 87 14.97 -12.51 3.19
CA GLY A 87 14.99 -12.10 4.59
C GLY A 87 15.05 -10.58 4.80
N ASP A 88 14.97 -9.76 3.75
CA ASP A 88 14.91 -8.32 3.91
C ASP A 88 13.57 -7.89 4.49
N VAL A 89 13.61 -7.00 5.47
CA VAL A 89 12.40 -6.50 6.15
C VAL A 89 11.98 -5.19 5.52
N GLU A 90 10.94 -5.28 4.71
CA GLU A 90 10.40 -4.19 3.88
C GLU A 90 9.22 -3.50 4.55
N PRO A 91 8.95 -2.21 4.26
CA PRO A 91 7.78 -1.52 4.80
C PRO A 91 6.46 -2.18 4.45
N CYS A 92 6.35 -2.68 3.22
CA CYS A 92 5.13 -3.22 2.64
C CYS A 92 5.49 -4.19 1.51
N VAL A 93 4.66 -5.18 1.23
CA VAL A 93 4.83 -6.10 0.10
C VAL A 93 4.94 -5.42 -1.27
N PHE A 94 4.53 -4.16 -1.36
CA PHE A 94 4.60 -3.35 -2.58
C PHE A 94 5.78 -2.35 -2.61
N ILE A 95 6.59 -2.27 -1.56
CA ILE A 95 7.67 -1.28 -1.43
C ILE A 95 8.97 -2.01 -1.12
N HIS A 96 9.73 -2.24 -2.16
CA HIS A 96 10.93 -3.07 -2.16
C HIS A 96 12.18 -2.24 -1.80
N TYR A 97 12.22 -1.73 -0.56
CA TYR A 97 13.38 -1.07 0.03
C TYR A 97 13.58 -1.54 1.46
N SER A 98 14.82 -1.79 1.83
CA SER A 98 15.18 -2.15 3.20
C SER A 98 16.59 -1.72 3.55
N GLY A 99 16.87 -1.59 4.85
CA GLY A 99 18.19 -1.44 5.44
C GLY A 99 18.47 -2.51 6.50
N ALA A 100 17.61 -3.56 6.57
CA ALA A 100 17.73 -4.61 7.59
C ALA A 100 17.24 -5.98 7.07
N ASN A 101 17.96 -7.03 7.48
CA ASN A 101 17.67 -8.41 7.10
C ASN A 101 17.55 -9.28 8.37
N ILE A 102 16.58 -10.20 8.40
CA ILE A 102 16.33 -11.08 9.56
C ILE A 102 17.42 -12.15 9.77
N HIS A 103 18.29 -12.39 8.78
CA HIS A 103 19.44 -13.29 8.96
C HIS A 103 20.56 -12.64 9.76
N ASP A 104 20.64 -11.30 9.79
CA ASP A 104 21.71 -10.54 10.44
C ASP A 104 21.25 -9.86 11.72
N LYS A 105 19.94 -9.66 11.91
CA LYS A 105 19.34 -8.89 12.99
C LYS A 105 18.10 -9.59 13.55
N SER A 106 17.80 -9.36 14.81
CA SER A 106 16.52 -9.76 15.38
C SER A 106 15.35 -9.00 14.71
N LEU A 107 14.16 -9.57 14.76
CA LEU A 107 12.96 -8.92 14.22
C LEU A 107 12.74 -7.52 14.85
N LEU A 108 12.99 -7.40 16.17
CA LEU A 108 12.86 -6.11 16.84
C LEU A 108 13.83 -5.06 16.31
N GLU A 109 15.09 -5.42 16.05
CA GLU A 109 16.07 -4.53 15.44
C GLU A 109 15.67 -4.16 13.99
N CYS A 110 15.15 -5.13 13.23
CA CYS A 110 14.63 -4.87 11.88
C CYS A 110 13.46 -3.88 11.90
N LEU A 111 12.53 -4.02 12.85
CA LEU A 111 11.41 -3.08 13.01
C LEU A 111 11.85 -1.68 13.47
N GLN A 112 13.07 -1.55 13.99
CA GLN A 112 13.68 -0.26 14.39
C GLN A 112 14.66 0.29 13.34
N GLN A 113 14.70 -0.27 12.15
CA GLN A 113 15.58 0.20 11.09
C GLN A 113 15.33 1.68 10.70
N PRO A 114 16.33 2.37 10.15
CA PRO A 114 16.20 3.79 9.79
C PRO A 114 15.01 4.09 8.88
N LEU A 115 14.71 3.25 7.88
CA LEU A 115 13.58 3.44 6.98
C LEU A 115 12.24 3.42 7.74
N PHE A 116 12.06 2.49 8.68
CA PHE A 116 10.83 2.43 9.48
C PHE A 116 10.69 3.62 10.43
N LYS A 117 11.80 4.13 10.97
CA LYS A 117 11.78 5.38 11.74
C LYS A 117 11.36 6.58 10.89
N GLU A 118 11.78 6.65 9.64
CA GLU A 118 11.30 7.67 8.70
C GLU A 118 9.81 7.52 8.39
N TYR A 119 9.31 6.29 8.25
CA TYR A 119 7.87 6.02 8.13
C TYR A 119 7.09 6.54 9.34
N HIS A 120 7.54 6.24 10.56
CA HIS A 120 6.87 6.68 11.78
C HIS A 120 6.86 8.21 11.93
N LYS A 121 7.94 8.89 11.55
CA LYS A 121 8.02 10.36 11.55
C LYS A 121 7.12 11.02 10.51
N GLY A 122 6.98 10.38 9.33
CA GLY A 122 6.30 10.96 8.18
C GLY A 122 4.79 10.78 8.19
N GLN A 123 4.27 9.89 9.02
CA GLN A 123 2.83 9.60 9.04
C GLN A 123 2.01 10.65 9.81
N PRO A 124 0.79 10.93 9.33
CA PRO A 124 0.25 10.51 8.03
C PRO A 124 0.98 11.24 6.88
N PHE A 125 1.30 10.52 5.81
CA PHE A 125 2.04 11.09 4.65
C PHE A 125 1.25 12.16 3.89
N ASN A 126 -0.05 12.25 4.15
CA ASN A 126 -0.94 13.25 3.56
C ASN A 126 -2.05 13.59 4.56
N GLY A 127 -2.43 14.85 4.63
CA GLY A 127 -3.58 15.28 5.45
C GLY A 127 -4.92 14.73 4.93
N ASN A 128 -5.00 14.34 3.66
CA ASN A 128 -6.12 13.60 3.12
C ASN A 128 -5.84 12.08 3.22
N HIS A 129 -6.54 11.38 4.10
CA HIS A 129 -6.35 9.96 4.36
C HIS A 129 -6.85 9.04 3.23
N LEU A 130 -7.49 9.56 2.19
CA LEU A 130 -7.71 8.86 0.93
C LEU A 130 -6.45 8.84 0.04
N ARG A 131 -5.35 9.43 0.51
CA ARG A 131 -4.02 9.43 -0.11
C ARG A 131 -2.95 8.88 0.83
N PRO A 132 -3.14 7.69 1.43
CA PRO A 132 -2.28 7.21 2.51
C PRO A 132 -0.94 6.66 2.04
N CYS A 133 -0.83 6.19 0.79
CA CYS A 133 0.34 5.44 0.34
C CYS A 133 1.52 6.37 -0.02
N PRO A 134 2.71 6.14 0.56
CA PRO A 134 3.89 6.93 0.20
C PRO A 134 4.41 6.64 -1.20
N MET A 135 4.03 5.50 -1.82
CA MET A 135 4.44 5.17 -3.18
C MET A 135 3.45 5.70 -4.22
N LEU A 136 2.15 5.37 -4.08
CA LEU A 136 1.16 5.72 -5.09
C LEU A 136 0.80 7.20 -5.10
N GLU A 137 0.50 7.76 -3.91
CA GLU A 137 -0.04 9.11 -3.81
C GLU A 137 1.00 10.15 -3.39
N ASN A 138 2.11 9.71 -2.78
CA ASN A 138 3.13 10.61 -2.24
C ASN A 138 4.56 10.15 -2.61
N PRO A 139 4.85 9.85 -3.89
CA PRO A 139 6.11 9.19 -4.30
C PRO A 139 7.37 10.01 -4.00
N GLN A 140 7.26 11.34 -3.88
CA GLN A 140 8.36 12.18 -3.43
C GLN A 140 8.74 11.86 -1.97
N ILE A 141 7.75 11.64 -1.11
CA ILE A 141 7.98 11.32 0.31
C ILE A 141 8.71 9.98 0.43
N LEU A 142 8.30 8.96 -0.34
CA LEU A 142 9.00 7.69 -0.36
C LEU A 142 10.47 7.86 -0.75
N GLY A 143 10.74 8.58 -1.84
CA GLY A 143 12.10 8.82 -2.30
C GLY A 143 12.96 9.53 -1.25
N ASP A 144 12.40 10.52 -0.55
CA ASP A 144 13.09 11.23 0.52
C ASP A 144 13.38 10.32 1.74
N MET A 145 12.44 9.47 2.12
CA MET A 145 12.63 8.49 3.21
C MET A 145 13.73 7.48 2.87
N VAL A 146 13.72 6.92 1.67
CA VAL A 146 14.75 5.97 1.21
C VAL A 146 16.14 6.63 1.23
N ARG A 147 16.28 7.84 0.68
CA ARG A 147 17.56 8.57 0.68
C ARG A 147 18.05 8.88 2.09
N ARG A 148 17.19 9.40 2.97
CA ARG A 148 17.58 9.74 4.35
C ARG A 148 17.94 8.54 5.19
N SER A 149 17.27 7.41 4.96
CA SER A 149 17.52 6.18 5.71
C SER A 149 18.73 5.39 5.24
N GLY A 150 19.22 5.66 4.03
CA GLY A 150 20.25 4.84 3.37
C GLY A 150 19.76 3.43 2.97
N ALA A 151 18.44 3.22 2.90
CA ALA A 151 17.87 1.97 2.43
C ALA A 151 18.21 1.73 0.95
N HIS A 152 18.35 0.47 0.59
CA HIS A 152 18.63 0.03 -0.78
C HIS A 152 17.42 -0.70 -1.36
N SER A 153 17.38 -0.83 -2.68
CA SER A 153 16.37 -1.64 -3.36
C SER A 153 16.54 -3.11 -3.03
N THR A 154 15.45 -3.76 -2.70
CA THR A 154 15.35 -5.20 -2.42
C THR A 154 14.60 -5.95 -3.50
N ASP A 155 14.28 -5.27 -4.63
CA ASP A 155 13.69 -5.94 -5.78
C ASP A 155 14.62 -7.04 -6.29
N MET A 156 14.08 -8.25 -6.39
CA MET A 156 14.86 -9.47 -6.66
C MET A 156 15.15 -9.64 -8.16
N GLN A 157 14.41 -8.98 -9.01
CA GLN A 157 14.57 -9.09 -10.47
C GLN A 157 15.37 -7.93 -11.03
N GLN A 158 14.96 -6.72 -10.70
CA GLN A 158 15.59 -5.50 -11.19
C GLN A 158 15.59 -4.42 -10.10
N PRO A 159 16.72 -4.19 -9.43
CA PRO A 159 16.85 -3.11 -8.45
C PRO A 159 16.36 -1.79 -9.03
N GLU A 160 15.39 -1.16 -8.37
CA GLU A 160 14.75 0.06 -8.84
C GLU A 160 15.16 1.25 -7.97
N SER A 161 15.48 2.37 -8.61
CA SER A 161 15.78 3.60 -7.88
C SER A 161 14.49 4.29 -7.40
N PRO A 162 14.56 5.04 -6.29
CA PRO A 162 13.42 5.86 -5.85
C PRO A 162 12.94 6.85 -6.92
N GLU A 163 13.84 7.29 -7.79
CA GLU A 163 13.55 8.19 -8.92
C GLU A 163 12.70 7.52 -10.00
N ASP A 164 12.92 6.24 -10.26
CA ASP A 164 12.12 5.46 -11.20
C ASP A 164 10.70 5.25 -10.67
N VAL A 165 10.57 4.89 -9.39
CA VAL A 165 9.27 4.78 -8.71
C VAL A 165 8.53 6.13 -8.75
N PHE A 166 9.23 7.23 -8.42
CA PHE A 166 8.66 8.57 -8.47
C PHE A 166 8.14 8.90 -9.89
N ARG A 167 8.95 8.67 -10.91
CA ARG A 167 8.60 8.95 -12.31
C ARG A 167 7.36 8.17 -12.74
N ARG A 168 7.25 6.91 -12.32
CA ARG A 168 6.14 6.02 -12.64
C ARG A 168 4.86 6.39 -11.89
N CYS A 169 4.92 6.73 -10.61
CA CYS A 169 3.74 6.98 -9.77
C CYS A 169 3.25 8.43 -9.79
N ARG A 170 4.12 9.41 -10.08
CA ARG A 170 3.75 10.84 -10.10
C ARG A 170 2.52 11.18 -10.93
N PRO A 171 2.36 10.68 -12.17
CA PRO A 171 1.16 10.99 -12.98
C PRO A 171 -0.13 10.53 -12.29
N TYR A 172 -0.11 9.40 -11.63
CA TYR A 172 -1.25 8.91 -10.83
C TYR A 172 -1.51 9.82 -9.62
N ALA A 173 -0.48 10.09 -8.83
CA ALA A 173 -0.57 10.96 -7.65
C ALA A 173 -1.15 12.34 -7.97
N THR A 174 -0.83 12.89 -9.15
CA THR A 174 -1.32 14.20 -9.60
C THR A 174 -2.80 14.16 -10.02
N ARG A 175 -3.28 13.04 -10.57
CA ARG A 175 -4.67 12.91 -11.01
C ARG A 175 -5.62 12.56 -9.87
N TRP A 176 -5.17 11.81 -8.87
CA TRP A 176 -5.97 11.43 -7.72
C TRP A 176 -5.94 12.51 -6.64
N MET A 177 -6.93 13.40 -6.67
CA MET A 177 -7.09 14.55 -5.75
C MET A 177 -8.52 14.55 -5.17
N PRO A 178 -8.88 13.55 -4.31
CA PRO A 178 -10.22 13.40 -3.74
C PRO A 178 -10.55 14.49 -2.72
#